data_2442144da29db0c6403828604d78c46e
#
_entry.id   2442144da29db0c6403828604d78c46e
#
_cell.length_a   1.000
_cell.length_b   1.000
_cell.length_c   1.000
_cell.angle_alpha   90.00
_cell.angle_beta   90.00
_cell.angle_gamma   90.00
#
_symmetry.space_group_name_H-M   'P 1'
#
loop_
_entity.id
_entity.type
_entity.pdbx_description
1 polymer ?
#
loop_
_entity_poly.entity_id
_entity_poly.type
_entity_poly.pdbx_seq_one_letter_code
_entity_poly.pdbx_strand_id
1 'polypeptide(L)'
;MGSKLFTIKPIQELLDEAADNKQGFKKALTATNLTTLGIGGIIGAGIFVLTGQAAAQYAGPAIVISFIISGIACAFAGLCYAEFASMIPISGSAYTYAYTTLGEFLAWIIGWDLILEYLFAASTVSVGWSGYMVSFLKDLHIYLPARFTAASGTNLIDIPGTGWVTRTADLVKDLTSKGIDVAALQHTHAIMNVPAMFIIAFLTLLLIIGIKESASFNNVMVITKVGVIIVFVIIGFFFVKSANWKPFIPPNTGEWGHFGWSGIFRAAGVIFFAYIGFDAVSTAAQEAKNPQKDMPIGILGSLGISTILYILMAIVLTGIIAYPHLLVPDPVAVGVNSMGDKMFWLRPIIKIAALAGLSSVVLVMLLGQPRIFYTMAKDGLLPKVFSRVHKKFRTPYISSMLTGLVAIILAGILPISILGELVSIGTLLAFTIVCISIIFLRKKRPDIPRPFRTPLVPLIPILGALFCVGQMASLPVDTWLRLLIWMYIGFLIYFIYSIRKSVIGLRTGRDLYRSKEGAILAGVYAGYSKLFNVTPMIVRLLAILFLLIIPYSLLWVLYPKLVILRLAVSAGLTIIPYLIAWSVFRTKSG
;
A
#
# COMPACT_ATOMS: atom_id res chain seq x y z
N MET A 1 24.44 -27.22 3.73
CA MET A 1 23.75 -27.00 2.44
C MET A 1 22.53 -26.14 2.69
N GLY A 2 22.54 -24.87 2.22
CA GLY A 2 21.39 -23.97 2.37
C GLY A 2 20.19 -24.53 1.61
N SER A 3 19.00 -24.37 2.18
CA SER A 3 17.76 -24.76 1.51
C SER A 3 17.70 -24.07 0.13
N LYS A 4 17.41 -24.82 -0.93
CA LYS A 4 17.27 -24.31 -2.32
C LYS A 4 16.17 -23.23 -2.47
N LEU A 5 15.40 -22.96 -1.41
CA LEU A 5 14.41 -21.88 -1.32
C LEU A 5 15.05 -20.48 -1.18
N PHE A 6 16.21 -20.40 -0.56
CA PHE A 6 16.91 -19.14 -0.30
C PHE A 6 18.03 -18.87 -1.30
N THR A 7 17.83 -19.31 -2.55
CA THR A 7 18.78 -19.04 -3.63
C THR A 7 18.78 -17.54 -3.94
N ILE A 8 19.95 -16.93 -3.89
CA ILE A 8 20.17 -15.50 -4.06
C ILE A 8 20.42 -15.21 -5.54
N LYS A 9 19.84 -14.16 -6.09
CA LYS A 9 20.16 -13.66 -7.44
C LYS A 9 21.46 -12.85 -7.36
N PRO A 10 22.49 -13.19 -8.17
CA PRO A 10 23.74 -12.43 -8.15
C PRO A 10 23.54 -10.96 -8.53
N ILE A 11 24.12 -10.04 -7.75
CA ILE A 11 24.02 -8.60 -8.02
C ILE A 11 24.65 -8.25 -9.37
N GLN A 12 25.74 -8.94 -9.76
CA GLN A 12 26.39 -8.71 -11.05
C GLN A 12 25.45 -9.02 -12.21
N GLU A 13 24.67 -10.11 -12.15
CA GLU A 13 23.69 -10.45 -13.19
C GLU A 13 22.64 -9.35 -13.36
N LEU A 14 22.20 -8.74 -12.26
CA LEU A 14 21.28 -7.61 -12.31
C LEU A 14 21.91 -6.35 -12.92
N LEU A 15 23.16 -6.07 -12.57
CA LEU A 15 23.89 -4.93 -13.15
C LEU A 15 24.14 -5.13 -14.65
N ASP A 16 24.45 -6.36 -15.06
CA ASP A 16 24.63 -6.73 -16.47
C ASP A 16 23.29 -6.64 -17.23
N GLU A 17 22.18 -7.12 -16.63
CA GLU A 17 20.83 -6.93 -17.19
C GLU A 17 20.46 -5.45 -17.34
N ALA A 18 20.88 -4.60 -16.41
CA ALA A 18 20.65 -3.16 -16.48
C ALA A 18 21.55 -2.47 -17.54
N ALA A 19 22.76 -2.98 -17.75
CA ALA A 19 23.71 -2.44 -18.74
C ALA A 19 23.39 -2.89 -20.18
N ASP A 20 22.93 -4.13 -20.36
CA ASP A 20 22.61 -4.73 -21.67
C ASP A 20 21.29 -4.21 -22.28
N ASN A 21 20.63 -3.32 -21.59
CA ASN A 21 19.34 -2.75 -21.98
C ASN A 21 19.53 -1.75 -23.15
N LYS A 22 19.76 -2.24 -24.38
CA LYS A 22 19.81 -1.45 -25.62
C LYS A 22 18.55 -0.60 -25.87
N GLN A 23 17.51 -0.81 -25.07
CA GLN A 23 16.27 -0.02 -24.98
C GLN A 23 16.19 0.72 -23.64
N GLY A 24 17.34 0.99 -23.00
CA GLY A 24 17.46 1.55 -21.67
C GLY A 24 16.63 2.80 -21.45
N PHE A 25 16.13 2.94 -20.24
CA PHE A 25 15.49 4.18 -19.80
C PHE A 25 16.45 5.36 -19.98
N LYS A 26 15.94 6.49 -20.47
CA LYS A 26 16.77 7.70 -20.65
C LYS A 26 17.17 8.23 -19.27
N LYS A 27 18.46 8.27 -18.97
CA LYS A 27 19.01 8.88 -17.74
C LYS A 27 18.79 10.39 -17.76
N ALA A 28 17.68 10.85 -17.21
CA ALA A 28 17.28 12.25 -17.24
C ALA A 28 17.01 12.85 -15.84
N LEU A 29 16.73 11.99 -14.83
CA LEU A 29 16.28 12.45 -13.53
C LEU A 29 17.46 12.88 -12.65
N THR A 30 17.36 14.09 -12.10
CA THR A 30 18.27 14.65 -11.08
C THR A 30 17.74 14.36 -9.68
N ALA A 31 18.52 14.64 -8.63
CA ALA A 31 18.08 14.55 -7.23
C ALA A 31 16.78 15.33 -6.99
N THR A 32 16.65 16.55 -7.57
CA THR A 32 15.42 17.35 -7.45
C THR A 32 14.23 16.65 -8.09
N ASN A 33 14.39 16.08 -9.30
CA ASN A 33 13.31 15.34 -9.96
C ASN A 33 12.91 14.09 -9.17
N LEU A 34 13.85 13.41 -8.55
CA LEU A 34 13.58 12.25 -7.69
C LEU A 34 12.87 12.66 -6.39
N THR A 35 13.27 13.78 -5.79
CA THR A 35 12.58 14.35 -4.63
C THR A 35 11.14 14.75 -4.97
N THR A 36 10.92 15.44 -6.11
CA THR A 36 9.56 15.77 -6.55
C THR A 36 8.76 14.53 -6.92
N LEU A 37 9.38 13.51 -7.49
CA LEU A 37 8.73 12.21 -7.74
C LEU A 37 8.26 11.56 -6.43
N GLY A 38 9.12 11.54 -5.41
CA GLY A 38 8.78 11.03 -4.08
C GLY A 38 7.65 11.83 -3.42
N ILE A 39 7.74 13.16 -3.40
CA ILE A 39 6.65 14.03 -2.91
C ILE A 39 5.37 13.77 -3.72
N GLY A 40 5.50 13.52 -5.02
CA GLY A 40 4.41 13.15 -5.93
C GLY A 40 3.66 11.90 -5.48
N GLY A 41 4.39 10.86 -5.10
CA GLY A 41 3.85 9.60 -4.60
C GLY A 41 3.34 9.66 -3.16
N ILE A 42 4.04 10.40 -2.28
CA ILE A 42 3.71 10.48 -0.85
C ILE A 42 2.47 11.34 -0.60
N ILE A 43 2.44 12.59 -1.10
CA ILE A 43 1.37 13.54 -0.80
C ILE A 43 0.10 13.21 -1.59
N GLY A 44 -0.84 12.54 -0.96
CA GLY A 44 -2.10 12.07 -1.51
C GLY A 44 -3.23 12.04 -0.50
N ALA A 45 -4.01 10.95 -0.47
CA ALA A 45 -5.13 10.76 0.44
C ALA A 45 -4.72 10.85 1.93
N GLY A 46 -3.46 10.56 2.24
CA GLY A 46 -2.94 10.68 3.59
C GLY A 46 -3.16 12.07 4.18
N ILE A 47 -2.72 13.13 3.48
CA ILE A 47 -2.85 14.50 3.98
C ILE A 47 -4.25 15.07 3.75
N PHE A 48 -4.88 14.80 2.60
CA PHE A 48 -6.15 15.41 2.25
C PHE A 48 -7.36 14.75 2.90
N VAL A 49 -7.28 13.45 3.25
CA VAL A 49 -8.41 12.65 3.74
C VAL A 49 -8.11 12.05 5.11
N LEU A 50 -7.08 11.17 5.19
CA LEU A 50 -6.85 10.37 6.38
C LEU A 50 -6.40 11.19 7.60
N THR A 51 -5.74 12.35 7.42
CA THR A 51 -5.40 13.26 8.52
C THR A 51 -6.64 13.64 9.34
N GLY A 52 -7.71 14.07 8.66
CA GLY A 52 -8.96 14.44 9.33
C GLY A 52 -9.68 13.24 9.92
N GLN A 53 -9.82 12.17 9.14
CA GLN A 53 -10.54 10.97 9.59
C GLN A 53 -9.85 10.29 10.78
N ALA A 54 -8.51 10.17 10.76
CA ALA A 54 -7.77 9.57 11.87
C ALA A 54 -7.75 10.46 13.12
N ALA A 55 -7.75 11.79 12.96
CA ALA A 55 -7.95 12.71 14.08
C ALA A 55 -9.34 12.51 14.70
N ALA A 56 -10.39 12.42 13.88
CA ALA A 56 -11.76 12.26 14.36
C ALA A 56 -12.01 10.94 15.08
N GLN A 57 -11.42 9.84 14.59
CA GLN A 57 -11.71 8.50 15.10
C GLN A 57 -10.75 8.02 16.20
N TYR A 58 -9.48 8.47 16.19
CA TYR A 58 -8.47 7.80 17.01
C TYR A 58 -7.68 8.74 17.92
N ALA A 59 -7.15 9.86 17.42
CA ALA A 59 -6.12 10.61 18.15
C ALA A 59 -6.53 12.02 18.57
N GLY A 60 -7.61 12.57 18.03
CA GLY A 60 -7.96 13.97 18.23
C GLY A 60 -6.85 14.91 17.71
N PRO A 61 -6.62 16.06 18.37
CA PRO A 61 -5.53 16.97 18.01
C PRO A 61 -4.15 16.35 18.11
N ALA A 62 -3.98 15.31 18.93
CA ALA A 62 -2.72 14.57 19.09
C ALA A 62 -2.33 13.72 17.86
N ILE A 63 -3.09 13.75 16.78
CA ILE A 63 -2.73 13.16 15.48
C ILE A 63 -1.35 13.64 15.00
N VAL A 64 -0.91 14.81 15.41
CA VAL A 64 0.44 15.35 15.18
C VAL A 64 1.51 14.40 15.71
N ILE A 65 1.32 13.86 16.92
CA ILE A 65 2.26 12.90 17.53
C ILE A 65 2.27 11.60 16.69
N SER A 66 1.11 11.18 16.20
CA SER A 66 1.00 10.00 15.33
C SER A 66 1.80 10.18 14.03
N PHE A 67 1.76 11.37 13.40
CA PHE A 67 2.61 11.70 12.25
C PHE A 67 4.10 11.67 12.57
N ILE A 68 4.50 12.16 13.75
CA ILE A 68 5.90 12.10 14.18
C ILE A 68 6.36 10.65 14.36
N ILE A 69 5.56 9.80 15.02
CA ILE A 69 5.87 8.37 15.21
C ILE A 69 6.03 7.66 13.86
N SER A 70 5.08 7.86 12.94
CA SER A 70 5.14 7.24 11.61
C SER A 70 6.28 7.81 10.76
N GLY A 71 6.55 9.12 10.88
CA GLY A 71 7.68 9.77 10.21
C GLY A 71 9.03 9.22 10.67
N ILE A 72 9.21 8.93 11.97
CA ILE A 72 10.41 8.29 12.52
C ILE A 72 10.57 6.87 11.98
N ALA A 73 9.50 6.07 11.97
CA ALA A 73 9.54 4.73 11.39
C ALA A 73 9.97 4.77 9.92
N CYS A 74 9.35 5.67 9.14
CA CYS A 74 9.69 5.87 7.73
C CYS A 74 11.11 6.41 7.54
N ALA A 75 11.63 7.27 8.43
CA ALA A 75 13.00 7.75 8.35
C ALA A 75 14.01 6.61 8.52
N PHE A 76 13.80 5.71 9.47
CA PHE A 76 14.66 4.55 9.66
C PHE A 76 14.60 3.58 8.48
N ALA A 77 13.40 3.27 7.99
CA ALA A 77 13.23 2.46 6.78
C ALA A 77 13.83 3.15 5.54
N GLY A 78 13.58 4.44 5.37
CA GLY A 78 14.10 5.25 4.25
C GLY A 78 15.62 5.29 4.18
N LEU A 79 16.31 5.32 5.33
CA LEU A 79 17.77 5.19 5.39
C LEU A 79 18.24 3.83 4.85
N CYS A 80 17.53 2.73 5.20
CA CYS A 80 17.83 1.40 4.68
C CYS A 80 17.56 1.31 3.17
N TYR A 81 16.45 1.86 2.70
CA TYR A 81 16.12 1.95 1.27
C TYR A 81 17.16 2.77 0.50
N ALA A 82 17.62 3.90 1.06
CA ALA A 82 18.62 4.76 0.45
C ALA A 82 19.97 4.03 0.25
N GLU A 83 20.39 3.19 1.21
CA GLU A 83 21.58 2.33 1.05
C GLU A 83 21.38 1.34 -0.09
N PHE A 84 20.27 0.60 -0.13
CA PHE A 84 19.99 -0.33 -1.21
C PHE A 84 19.92 0.35 -2.58
N ALA A 85 19.19 1.44 -2.69
CA ALA A 85 19.01 2.17 -3.94
C ALA A 85 20.33 2.75 -4.48
N SER A 86 21.26 3.14 -3.60
CA SER A 86 22.58 3.61 -4.00
C SER A 86 23.51 2.49 -4.48
N MET A 87 23.33 1.25 -3.96
CA MET A 87 24.14 0.08 -4.31
C MET A 87 23.62 -0.66 -5.54
N ILE A 88 22.29 -0.79 -5.64
CA ILE A 88 21.59 -1.60 -6.64
C ILE A 88 20.59 -0.70 -7.38
N PRO A 89 21.04 0.13 -8.31
CA PRO A 89 20.19 1.10 -9.00
C PRO A 89 19.34 0.43 -10.10
N ILE A 90 18.43 -0.47 -9.70
CA ILE A 90 17.56 -1.25 -10.59
C ILE A 90 16.12 -1.03 -10.20
N SER A 91 15.23 -0.97 -11.19
CA SER A 91 13.81 -0.66 -11.04
C SER A 91 12.99 -1.87 -10.55
N GLY A 92 13.34 -2.43 -9.41
CA GLY A 92 12.61 -3.57 -8.82
C GLY A 92 12.19 -3.36 -7.37
N SER A 93 12.49 -2.16 -6.80
CA SER A 93 12.17 -1.83 -5.41
C SER A 93 12.61 -2.92 -4.41
N ALA A 94 11.92 -3.02 -3.29
CA ALA A 94 12.18 -3.99 -2.21
C ALA A 94 12.25 -5.46 -2.67
N TYR A 95 11.49 -5.84 -3.71
CA TYR A 95 11.55 -7.19 -4.29
C TYR A 95 12.96 -7.56 -4.75
N THR A 96 13.58 -6.68 -5.54
CA THR A 96 14.95 -6.92 -6.05
C THR A 96 15.98 -6.94 -4.93
N TYR A 97 15.84 -6.05 -3.94
CA TYR A 97 16.72 -5.99 -2.78
C TYR A 97 16.66 -7.28 -1.96
N ALA A 98 15.47 -7.81 -1.71
CA ALA A 98 15.30 -9.07 -1.01
C ALA A 98 15.85 -10.26 -1.83
N TYR A 99 15.68 -10.26 -3.15
CA TYR A 99 16.15 -11.35 -3.99
C TYR A 99 17.67 -11.46 -3.99
N THR A 100 18.36 -10.34 -3.91
CA THR A 100 19.83 -10.29 -3.86
C THR A 100 20.42 -10.54 -2.47
N THR A 101 19.63 -10.45 -1.41
CA THR A 101 20.14 -10.50 -0.02
C THR A 101 19.64 -11.69 0.77
N LEU A 102 18.34 -11.95 0.71
CA LEU A 102 17.64 -12.96 1.51
C LEU A 102 17.26 -14.20 0.69
N GLY A 103 17.18 -14.05 -0.64
CA GLY A 103 16.86 -15.12 -1.57
C GLY A 103 15.40 -15.12 -2.04
N GLU A 104 15.12 -16.06 -2.94
CA GLU A 104 13.90 -16.13 -3.74
C GLU A 104 12.61 -16.13 -2.94
N PHE A 105 12.52 -16.93 -1.87
CA PHE A 105 11.30 -17.06 -1.10
C PHE A 105 10.91 -15.75 -0.40
N LEU A 106 11.88 -15.06 0.23
CA LEU A 106 11.62 -13.78 0.86
C LEU A 106 11.37 -12.67 -0.16
N ALA A 107 12.02 -12.73 -1.32
CA ALA A 107 11.69 -11.84 -2.44
C ALA A 107 10.25 -12.05 -2.92
N TRP A 108 9.79 -13.31 -3.03
CA TRP A 108 8.40 -13.60 -3.35
C TRP A 108 7.43 -12.98 -2.34
N ILE A 109 7.69 -13.14 -1.03
CA ILE A 109 6.87 -12.55 0.03
C ILE A 109 6.73 -11.04 -0.19
N ILE A 110 7.86 -10.34 -0.36
CA ILE A 110 7.82 -8.89 -0.61
C ILE A 110 7.12 -8.57 -1.93
N GLY A 111 7.44 -9.27 -3.02
CA GLY A 111 6.81 -9.01 -4.31
C GLY A 111 5.30 -9.21 -4.30
N TRP A 112 4.80 -10.18 -3.52
CA TRP A 112 3.38 -10.42 -3.29
C TRP A 112 2.76 -9.33 -2.41
N ASP A 113 3.49 -8.88 -1.40
CA ASP A 113 3.07 -7.85 -0.48
C ASP A 113 3.03 -6.44 -1.12
N LEU A 114 3.95 -6.15 -2.04
CA LEU A 114 3.94 -4.92 -2.84
C LEU A 114 2.65 -4.75 -3.68
N ILE A 115 1.87 -5.82 -3.90
CA ILE A 115 0.55 -5.72 -4.52
C ILE A 115 -0.41 -4.97 -3.58
N LEU A 116 -0.35 -5.24 -2.27
CA LEU A 116 -1.12 -4.47 -1.28
C LEU A 116 -0.71 -3.00 -1.31
N GLU A 117 0.58 -2.73 -1.44
CA GLU A 117 1.08 -1.37 -1.48
C GLU A 117 0.59 -0.60 -2.71
N TYR A 118 0.84 -1.08 -3.91
CA TYR A 118 0.56 -0.31 -5.13
C TYR A 118 -0.89 -0.40 -5.59
N LEU A 119 -1.45 -1.61 -5.68
CA LEU A 119 -2.79 -1.82 -6.21
C LEU A 119 -3.86 -1.33 -5.23
N PHE A 120 -3.73 -1.68 -3.96
CA PHE A 120 -4.67 -1.24 -2.94
C PHE A 120 -4.51 0.25 -2.63
N ALA A 121 -3.28 0.82 -2.68
CA ALA A 121 -3.09 2.26 -2.53
C ALA A 121 -3.75 3.04 -3.67
N ALA A 122 -3.63 2.59 -4.92
CA ALA A 122 -4.36 3.20 -6.04
C ALA A 122 -5.87 3.22 -5.77
N SER A 123 -6.42 2.12 -5.26
CA SER A 123 -7.84 2.01 -4.91
C SER A 123 -8.20 2.93 -3.75
N THR A 124 -7.41 2.97 -2.67
CA THR A 124 -7.61 3.84 -1.51
C THR A 124 -7.66 5.31 -1.89
N VAL A 125 -6.66 5.74 -2.66
CA VAL A 125 -6.55 7.15 -3.10
C VAL A 125 -7.69 7.52 -4.04
N SER A 126 -8.17 6.58 -4.87
CA SER A 126 -9.31 6.83 -5.76
C SER A 126 -10.62 6.99 -5.00
N VAL A 127 -10.82 6.27 -3.89
CA VAL A 127 -11.98 6.51 -3.01
C VAL A 127 -11.91 7.89 -2.38
N GLY A 128 -10.73 8.34 -1.92
CA GLY A 128 -10.51 9.71 -1.47
C GLY A 128 -10.79 10.75 -2.55
N TRP A 129 -10.31 10.50 -3.78
CA TRP A 129 -10.57 11.32 -4.95
C TRP A 129 -12.07 11.46 -5.24
N SER A 130 -12.82 10.37 -5.13
CA SER A 130 -14.27 10.36 -5.29
C SER A 130 -14.95 11.31 -4.32
N GLY A 131 -14.56 11.32 -3.04
CA GLY A 131 -15.11 12.24 -2.04
C GLY A 131 -14.92 13.71 -2.42
N TYR A 132 -13.71 14.08 -2.85
CA TYR A 132 -13.43 15.44 -3.33
C TYR A 132 -14.16 15.77 -4.63
N MET A 133 -14.28 14.82 -5.56
CA MET A 133 -15.02 15.03 -6.82
C MET A 133 -16.51 15.26 -6.56
N VAL A 134 -17.15 14.44 -5.73
CA VAL A 134 -18.55 14.60 -5.35
C VAL A 134 -18.76 15.96 -4.68
N SER A 135 -17.88 16.34 -3.76
CA SER A 135 -17.91 17.63 -3.08
C SER A 135 -17.70 18.81 -4.04
N PHE A 136 -16.80 18.68 -5.02
CA PHE A 136 -16.57 19.71 -6.04
C PHE A 136 -17.76 19.86 -7.00
N LEU A 137 -18.33 18.74 -7.48
CA LEU A 137 -19.51 18.77 -8.34
C LEU A 137 -20.73 19.39 -7.64
N LYS A 138 -20.88 19.13 -6.32
CA LYS A 138 -21.92 19.75 -5.51
C LYS A 138 -21.78 21.28 -5.46
N ASP A 139 -20.56 21.81 -5.40
CA ASP A 139 -20.32 23.26 -5.47
C ASP A 139 -20.75 23.87 -6.82
N LEU A 140 -20.72 23.05 -7.89
CA LEU A 140 -21.22 23.40 -9.22
C LEU A 140 -22.71 23.09 -9.41
N HIS A 141 -23.45 22.77 -8.35
CA HIS A 141 -24.85 22.36 -8.37
C HIS A 141 -25.13 21.09 -9.20
N ILE A 142 -24.11 20.23 -9.39
CA ILE A 142 -24.24 18.94 -10.05
C ILE A 142 -24.29 17.86 -8.98
N TYR A 143 -25.43 17.21 -8.83
CA TYR A 143 -25.70 16.21 -7.80
C TYR A 143 -25.64 14.80 -8.40
N LEU A 144 -24.68 14.01 -7.97
CA LEU A 144 -24.60 12.59 -8.32
C LEU A 144 -25.56 11.79 -7.42
N PRO A 145 -26.20 10.72 -7.96
CA PRO A 145 -27.05 9.85 -7.15
C PRO A 145 -26.24 9.22 -6.01
N ALA A 146 -26.69 9.39 -4.76
CA ALA A 146 -25.98 8.96 -3.55
C ALA A 146 -25.57 7.48 -3.57
N ARG A 147 -26.40 6.62 -4.20
CA ARG A 147 -26.14 5.18 -4.35
C ARG A 147 -24.85 4.85 -5.08
N PHE A 148 -24.29 5.79 -5.83
CA PHE A 148 -23.09 5.60 -6.66
C PHE A 148 -21.87 6.42 -6.20
N THR A 149 -21.90 6.97 -4.98
CA THR A 149 -20.85 7.88 -4.49
C THR A 149 -20.04 7.33 -3.31
N ALA A 150 -20.37 6.13 -2.84
CA ALA A 150 -19.70 5.50 -1.70
C ALA A 150 -19.52 3.99 -1.92
N ALA A 151 -18.73 3.35 -1.05
CA ALA A 151 -18.47 1.92 -1.05
C ALA A 151 -19.78 1.12 -0.87
N SER A 152 -19.83 -0.08 -1.45
CA SER A 152 -21.00 -0.96 -1.37
C SER A 152 -21.43 -1.23 0.07
N GLY A 153 -22.74 -1.17 0.33
CA GLY A 153 -23.32 -1.39 1.64
C GLY A 153 -23.20 -0.21 2.63
N THR A 154 -22.55 0.90 2.24
CA THR A 154 -22.49 2.10 3.09
C THR A 154 -23.87 2.69 3.30
N ASN A 155 -24.28 2.86 4.57
CA ASN A 155 -25.51 3.54 4.94
C ASN A 155 -25.34 5.06 4.81
N LEU A 156 -26.20 5.69 4.03
CA LEU A 156 -26.19 7.14 3.80
C LEU A 156 -27.50 7.74 4.31
N ILE A 157 -27.40 8.94 4.88
CA ILE A 157 -28.55 9.77 5.29
C ILE A 157 -28.47 11.13 4.63
N ASP A 158 -29.60 11.68 4.25
CA ASP A 158 -29.69 13.03 3.68
C ASP A 158 -29.99 14.04 4.77
N ILE A 159 -29.01 14.90 5.06
CA ILE A 159 -29.16 15.96 6.05
C ILE A 159 -29.51 17.26 5.32
N PRO A 160 -30.66 17.92 5.65
CA PRO A 160 -31.05 19.20 5.06
C PRO A 160 -29.90 20.23 5.11
N GLY A 161 -29.58 20.82 3.96
CA GLY A 161 -28.49 21.80 3.82
C GLY A 161 -27.07 21.18 3.69
N THR A 162 -26.86 19.95 4.18
CA THR A 162 -25.56 19.24 4.06
C THR A 162 -25.57 18.23 2.92
N GLY A 163 -26.72 17.59 2.65
CA GLY A 163 -26.89 16.52 1.67
C GLY A 163 -26.48 15.15 2.21
N TRP A 164 -26.23 14.20 1.32
CA TRP A 164 -25.94 12.82 1.65
C TRP A 164 -24.60 12.67 2.36
N VAL A 165 -24.61 12.07 3.56
CA VAL A 165 -23.45 11.76 4.39
C VAL A 165 -23.51 10.32 4.91
N THR A 166 -22.36 9.75 5.26
CA THR A 166 -22.30 8.41 5.85
C THR A 166 -22.91 8.43 7.25
N ARG A 167 -23.86 7.53 7.51
CA ARG A 167 -24.48 7.36 8.83
C ARG A 167 -23.50 6.66 9.78
N THR A 168 -22.95 7.40 10.73
CA THR A 168 -22.14 6.88 11.82
C THR A 168 -22.89 7.00 13.16
N ALA A 169 -22.50 6.18 14.16
CA ALA A 169 -23.11 6.24 15.50
C ALA A 169 -22.95 7.64 16.13
N ASP A 170 -21.78 8.26 15.94
CA ASP A 170 -21.48 9.58 16.50
C ASP A 170 -22.28 10.70 15.81
N LEU A 171 -22.43 10.60 14.47
CA LEU A 171 -23.28 11.53 13.74
C LEU A 171 -24.74 11.43 14.20
N VAL A 172 -25.24 10.20 14.42
CA VAL A 172 -26.59 9.97 14.94
C VAL A 172 -26.74 10.62 16.32
N LYS A 173 -25.76 10.45 17.22
CA LYS A 173 -25.78 11.08 18.55
C LYS A 173 -25.77 12.61 18.45
N ASP A 174 -24.90 13.19 17.59
CA ASP A 174 -24.83 14.65 17.38
C ASP A 174 -26.15 15.21 16.85
N LEU A 175 -26.74 14.59 15.82
CA LEU A 175 -28.02 14.99 15.28
C LEU A 175 -29.15 14.89 16.31
N THR A 176 -29.19 13.81 17.07
CA THR A 176 -30.18 13.61 18.16
C THR A 176 -30.01 14.67 19.25
N SER A 177 -28.78 15.02 19.62
CA SER A 177 -28.51 16.07 20.60
C SER A 177 -28.96 17.46 20.13
N LYS A 178 -29.00 17.69 18.81
CA LYS A 178 -29.50 18.89 18.16
C LYS A 178 -31.04 18.90 17.91
N GLY A 179 -31.73 17.85 18.42
CA GLY A 179 -33.17 17.72 18.28
C GLY A 179 -33.65 17.28 16.88
N ILE A 180 -32.74 16.78 16.03
CA ILE A 180 -33.07 16.27 14.70
C ILE A 180 -33.48 14.80 14.80
N ASP A 181 -34.71 14.49 14.38
CA ASP A 181 -35.14 13.09 14.30
C ASP A 181 -34.48 12.39 13.11
N VAL A 182 -33.47 11.56 13.42
CA VAL A 182 -32.72 10.83 12.41
C VAL A 182 -33.58 9.81 11.66
N ALA A 183 -34.65 9.29 12.28
CA ALA A 183 -35.56 8.35 11.62
C ALA A 183 -36.43 9.00 10.54
N ALA A 184 -36.67 10.30 10.65
CA ALA A 184 -37.42 11.08 9.65
C ALA A 184 -36.59 11.49 8.42
N LEU A 185 -35.25 11.35 8.49
CA LEU A 185 -34.37 11.69 7.36
C LEU A 185 -34.44 10.60 6.28
N GLN A 186 -34.17 10.99 5.03
CA GLN A 186 -34.07 10.02 3.94
C GLN A 186 -32.82 9.12 4.11
N HIS A 187 -33.00 7.82 3.93
CA HIS A 187 -31.96 6.82 4.02
C HIS A 187 -31.75 6.11 2.68
N THR A 188 -30.51 5.78 2.35
CA THR A 188 -30.19 4.93 1.21
C THR A 188 -28.93 4.11 1.48
N HIS A 189 -28.75 3.02 0.72
CA HIS A 189 -27.55 2.21 0.74
C HIS A 189 -26.77 2.46 -0.55
N ALA A 190 -25.47 2.67 -0.42
CA ALA A 190 -24.59 2.75 -1.57
C ALA A 190 -24.43 1.38 -2.24
N ILE A 191 -24.40 1.37 -3.56
CA ILE A 191 -24.21 0.17 -4.39
C ILE A 191 -22.73 0.05 -4.77
N MET A 192 -22.15 1.13 -5.26
CA MET A 192 -20.74 1.18 -5.67
C MET A 192 -20.24 2.63 -5.78
N ASN A 193 -18.91 2.80 -5.74
CA ASN A 193 -18.29 4.11 -5.87
C ASN A 193 -17.88 4.38 -7.33
N VAL A 194 -18.81 4.88 -8.14
CA VAL A 194 -18.58 5.10 -9.59
C VAL A 194 -17.50 6.15 -9.87
N PRO A 195 -17.40 7.31 -9.17
CA PRO A 195 -16.31 8.25 -9.43
C PRO A 195 -14.92 7.66 -9.15
N ALA A 196 -14.77 6.82 -8.12
CA ALA A 196 -13.52 6.13 -7.85
C ALA A 196 -13.16 5.12 -8.96
N MET A 197 -14.16 4.38 -9.46
CA MET A 197 -13.98 3.46 -10.59
C MET A 197 -13.59 4.23 -11.86
N PHE A 198 -14.21 5.38 -12.12
CA PHE A 198 -13.95 6.21 -13.29
C PHE A 198 -12.50 6.70 -13.35
N ILE A 199 -11.97 7.27 -12.26
CA ILE A 199 -10.60 7.80 -12.27
C ILE A 199 -9.56 6.70 -12.49
N ILE A 200 -9.76 5.50 -11.91
CA ILE A 200 -8.88 4.35 -12.14
C ILE A 200 -8.94 3.91 -13.60
N ALA A 201 -10.15 3.78 -14.16
CA ALA A 201 -10.33 3.38 -15.56
C ALA A 201 -9.66 4.38 -16.51
N PHE A 202 -9.89 5.67 -16.30
CA PHE A 202 -9.30 6.75 -17.08
C PHE A 202 -7.77 6.72 -17.05
N LEU A 203 -7.17 6.66 -15.84
CA LEU A 203 -5.72 6.64 -15.69
C LEU A 203 -5.10 5.32 -16.19
N THR A 204 -5.79 4.20 -16.04
CA THR A 204 -5.34 2.91 -16.61
C THR A 204 -5.26 2.97 -18.12
N LEU A 205 -6.27 3.53 -18.79
CA LEU A 205 -6.25 3.72 -20.25
C LEU A 205 -5.10 4.63 -20.68
N LEU A 206 -4.87 5.75 -19.98
CA LEU A 206 -3.74 6.63 -20.25
C LEU A 206 -2.39 5.89 -20.13
N LEU A 207 -2.23 5.06 -19.09
CA LEU A 207 -1.00 4.30 -18.87
C LEU A 207 -0.78 3.21 -19.92
N ILE A 208 -1.83 2.60 -20.47
CA ILE A 208 -1.74 1.62 -21.56
C ILE A 208 -1.28 2.29 -22.85
N ILE A 209 -1.83 3.47 -23.17
CA ILE A 209 -1.49 4.24 -24.37
C ILE A 209 -0.05 4.78 -24.27
N GLY A 210 0.44 5.01 -23.05
CA GLY A 210 1.79 5.51 -22.75
C GLY A 210 1.83 7.03 -22.61
N ILE A 211 2.40 7.48 -21.50
CA ILE A 211 2.61 8.90 -21.22
C ILE A 211 4.09 9.21 -21.46
N LYS A 212 4.41 9.83 -22.59
CA LYS A 212 5.79 10.23 -22.90
C LYS A 212 6.32 11.38 -22.03
N GLU A 213 5.46 12.08 -21.30
CA GLU A 213 5.77 13.37 -20.67
C GLU A 213 5.58 13.36 -19.13
N SER A 214 5.73 12.17 -18.52
CA SER A 214 5.32 11.99 -17.12
C SER A 214 6.08 12.85 -16.09
N ALA A 215 7.36 13.13 -16.29
CA ALA A 215 8.17 13.86 -15.31
C ALA A 215 7.78 15.35 -15.19
N SER A 216 7.59 16.04 -16.33
CA SER A 216 7.18 17.45 -16.31
C SER A 216 5.76 17.64 -15.79
N PHE A 217 4.83 16.75 -16.19
CA PHE A 217 3.47 16.73 -15.70
C PHE A 217 3.45 16.48 -14.18
N ASN A 218 4.20 15.48 -13.70
CA ASN A 218 4.31 15.21 -12.27
C ASN A 218 4.88 16.41 -11.50
N ASN A 219 5.91 17.08 -12.01
CA ASN A 219 6.48 18.26 -11.36
C ASN A 219 5.46 19.39 -11.22
N VAL A 220 4.67 19.68 -12.26
CA VAL A 220 3.60 20.70 -12.19
C VAL A 220 2.57 20.32 -11.13
N MET A 221 2.12 19.05 -11.12
CA MET A 221 1.16 18.56 -10.11
C MET A 221 1.70 18.66 -8.69
N VAL A 222 2.98 18.31 -8.49
CA VAL A 222 3.65 18.40 -7.18
C VAL A 222 3.78 19.85 -6.71
N ILE A 223 4.23 20.75 -7.57
CA ILE A 223 4.35 22.17 -7.24
C ILE A 223 2.98 22.74 -6.88
N THR A 224 1.94 22.41 -7.66
CA THR A 224 0.57 22.87 -7.40
C THR A 224 0.05 22.38 -6.05
N LYS A 225 0.12 21.05 -5.79
CA LYS A 225 -0.41 20.50 -4.53
C LYS A 225 0.38 20.97 -3.30
N VAL A 226 1.71 21.04 -3.37
CA VAL A 226 2.54 21.56 -2.28
C VAL A 226 2.26 23.04 -2.06
N GLY A 227 2.18 23.82 -3.14
CA GLY A 227 1.84 25.24 -3.06
C GLY A 227 0.49 25.49 -2.37
N VAL A 228 -0.53 24.73 -2.76
CA VAL A 228 -1.87 24.84 -2.14
C VAL A 228 -1.87 24.40 -0.68
N ILE A 229 -1.12 23.36 -0.30
CA ILE A 229 -0.97 22.95 1.10
C ILE A 229 -0.30 24.07 1.91
N ILE A 230 0.76 24.68 1.40
CA ILE A 230 1.45 25.78 2.05
C ILE A 230 0.51 26.98 2.21
N VAL A 231 -0.24 27.34 1.18
CA VAL A 231 -1.25 28.40 1.23
C VAL A 231 -2.32 28.11 2.28
N PHE A 232 -2.84 26.86 2.31
CA PHE A 232 -3.80 26.44 3.33
C PHE A 232 -3.21 26.55 4.75
N VAL A 233 -1.97 26.11 4.96
CA VAL A 233 -1.30 26.17 6.26
C VAL A 233 -1.10 27.63 6.70
N ILE A 234 -0.60 28.51 5.81
CA ILE A 234 -0.34 29.92 6.13
C ILE A 234 -1.65 30.65 6.44
N ILE A 235 -2.65 30.54 5.57
CA ILE A 235 -3.93 31.21 5.78
C ILE A 235 -4.66 30.62 6.99
N GLY A 236 -4.72 29.29 7.06
CA GLY A 236 -5.40 28.57 8.12
C GLY A 236 -4.87 28.86 9.51
N PHE A 237 -3.56 29.15 9.63
CA PHE A 237 -2.95 29.51 10.91
C PHE A 237 -3.61 30.71 11.58
N PHE A 238 -4.09 31.69 10.81
CA PHE A 238 -4.81 32.85 11.32
C PHE A 238 -6.22 32.55 11.82
N PHE A 239 -6.78 31.38 11.48
CA PHE A 239 -8.11 30.93 11.90
C PHE A 239 -8.08 29.85 12.98
N VAL A 240 -6.90 29.50 13.48
CA VAL A 240 -6.72 28.53 14.54
C VAL A 240 -7.36 29.03 15.83
N LYS A 241 -8.18 28.18 16.44
CA LYS A 241 -8.82 28.39 17.75
C LYS A 241 -8.16 27.42 18.75
N SER A 242 -7.39 27.95 19.71
CA SER A 242 -6.70 27.14 20.72
C SER A 242 -7.64 26.26 21.56
N ALA A 243 -8.92 26.60 21.62
CA ALA A 243 -9.96 25.80 22.27
C ALA A 243 -10.15 24.44 21.59
N ASN A 244 -9.94 24.33 20.27
CA ASN A 244 -10.06 23.08 19.52
C ASN A 244 -8.97 22.05 19.90
N TRP A 245 -7.88 22.48 20.53
CA TRP A 245 -6.80 21.62 21.02
C TRP A 245 -6.93 21.24 22.50
N LYS A 246 -8.07 21.56 23.14
CA LYS A 246 -8.28 21.26 24.56
C LYS A 246 -9.42 20.24 24.72
N PRO A 247 -9.12 19.01 25.23
CA PRO A 247 -7.78 18.49 25.59
C PRO A 247 -6.97 18.11 24.34
N PHE A 248 -5.64 18.34 24.36
CA PHE A 248 -4.76 18.00 23.23
C PHE A 248 -4.71 16.47 22.99
N ILE A 249 -4.64 15.70 24.07
CA ILE A 249 -4.83 14.24 24.06
C ILE A 249 -6.19 13.98 24.69
N PRO A 250 -7.25 13.70 23.89
CA PRO A 250 -8.55 13.36 24.43
C PRO A 250 -8.46 12.10 25.29
N PRO A 251 -9.24 11.99 26.39
CA PRO A 251 -9.23 10.82 27.24
C PRO A 251 -9.67 9.57 26.47
N ASN A 252 -9.07 8.43 26.81
CA ASN A 252 -9.48 7.14 26.21
C ASN A 252 -10.92 6.83 26.57
N THR A 253 -11.69 6.32 25.61
CA THR A 253 -13.12 5.98 25.78
C THR A 253 -13.39 4.66 26.51
N GLY A 254 -12.34 3.98 27.00
CA GLY A 254 -12.42 2.64 27.58
C GLY A 254 -12.14 1.52 26.58
N GLU A 255 -12.02 1.83 25.29
CA GLU A 255 -11.65 0.89 24.24
C GLU A 255 -10.23 1.17 23.76
N TRP A 256 -9.44 0.09 23.60
CA TRP A 256 -8.08 0.22 23.07
C TRP A 256 -8.09 0.78 21.64
N GLY A 257 -7.28 1.79 21.40
CA GLY A 257 -7.18 2.42 20.08
C GLY A 257 -8.18 3.56 19.83
N HIS A 258 -9.02 3.91 20.79
CA HIS A 258 -9.91 5.06 20.73
C HIS A 258 -9.49 6.12 21.76
N PHE A 259 -8.78 7.15 21.25
CA PHE A 259 -8.22 8.27 21.98
C PHE A 259 -7.18 7.87 23.04
N GLY A 260 -6.64 8.82 23.79
CA GLY A 260 -5.50 8.61 24.66
C GLY A 260 -4.26 8.13 23.89
N TRP A 261 -3.28 7.59 24.60
CA TRP A 261 -2.04 7.08 23.99
C TRP A 261 -2.29 5.88 23.06
N SER A 262 -3.21 5.00 23.40
CA SER A 262 -3.56 3.87 22.53
C SER A 262 -4.14 4.33 21.19
N GLY A 263 -4.96 5.40 21.20
CA GLY A 263 -5.49 6.03 20.00
C GLY A 263 -4.40 6.68 19.15
N ILE A 264 -3.41 7.32 19.77
CA ILE A 264 -2.25 7.90 19.07
C ILE A 264 -1.46 6.80 18.34
N PHE A 265 -1.18 5.66 19.00
CA PHE A 265 -0.47 4.55 18.36
C PHE A 265 -1.28 3.90 17.25
N ARG A 266 -2.59 3.72 17.44
CA ARG A 266 -3.48 3.22 16.38
C ARG A 266 -3.53 4.17 15.19
N ALA A 267 -3.70 5.47 15.44
CA ALA A 267 -3.67 6.49 14.40
C ALA A 267 -2.34 6.46 13.64
N ALA A 268 -1.20 6.27 14.33
CA ALA A 268 0.10 6.15 13.69
C ALA A 268 0.14 4.98 12.69
N GLY A 269 -0.40 3.81 13.05
CA GLY A 269 -0.50 2.67 12.14
C GLY A 269 -1.40 2.95 10.94
N VAL A 270 -2.53 3.63 11.14
CA VAL A 270 -3.47 3.98 10.05
C VAL A 270 -2.89 5.05 9.13
N ILE A 271 -2.36 6.15 9.69
CA ILE A 271 -1.79 7.25 8.89
C ILE A 271 -0.42 6.94 8.31
N PHE A 272 0.20 5.82 8.68
CA PHE A 272 1.42 5.34 8.01
C PHE A 272 1.23 5.28 6.49
N PHE A 273 0.02 4.97 6.05
CA PHE A 273 -0.38 5.07 4.63
C PHE A 273 0.02 6.40 3.99
N ALA A 274 -0.01 7.50 4.74
CA ALA A 274 0.33 8.82 4.21
C ALA A 274 1.80 8.94 3.76
N TYR A 275 2.68 8.09 4.26
CA TYR A 275 4.11 8.10 3.93
C TYR A 275 4.49 7.18 2.78
N ILE A 276 3.57 6.30 2.35
CA ILE A 276 3.81 5.34 1.27
C ILE A 276 4.07 6.10 -0.03
N GLY A 277 5.07 5.65 -0.79
CA GLY A 277 5.46 6.24 -2.07
C GLY A 277 6.88 6.81 -2.11
N PHE A 278 7.58 7.00 -0.97
CA PHE A 278 9.00 7.36 -1.02
C PHE A 278 9.86 6.22 -1.59
N ASP A 279 9.46 4.98 -1.38
CA ASP A 279 10.07 3.78 -1.93
C ASP A 279 9.86 3.68 -3.45
N ALA A 280 8.74 4.24 -3.97
CA ALA A 280 8.49 4.32 -5.41
C ALA A 280 9.59 5.10 -6.14
N VAL A 281 10.30 6.02 -5.48
CA VAL A 281 11.51 6.66 -6.02
C VAL A 281 12.53 5.60 -6.43
N SER A 282 12.66 4.51 -5.69
CA SER A 282 13.59 3.42 -5.99
C SER A 282 13.31 2.74 -7.34
N THR A 283 12.06 2.74 -7.79
CA THR A 283 11.68 2.19 -9.10
C THR A 283 12.19 3.03 -10.28
N ALA A 284 12.54 4.29 -10.06
CA ALA A 284 13.09 5.20 -11.06
C ALA A 284 14.63 5.22 -11.08
N ALA A 285 15.29 4.34 -10.35
CA ALA A 285 16.75 4.33 -10.20
C ALA A 285 17.51 4.24 -11.53
N GLN A 286 16.98 3.51 -12.53
CA GLN A 286 17.60 3.39 -13.86
C GLN A 286 17.49 4.67 -14.69
N GLU A 287 16.59 5.59 -14.33
CA GLU A 287 16.39 6.87 -14.99
C GLU A 287 17.20 8.01 -14.34
N ALA A 288 17.80 7.76 -13.18
CA ALA A 288 18.63 8.74 -12.45
C ALA A 288 19.96 9.00 -13.18
N LYS A 289 20.40 10.27 -13.19
CA LYS A 289 21.71 10.67 -13.76
C LYS A 289 22.85 10.10 -12.93
N ASN A 290 22.81 10.29 -11.62
CA ASN A 290 23.80 9.81 -10.68
C ASN A 290 23.11 9.02 -9.54
N PRO A 291 22.64 7.78 -9.81
CA PRO A 291 21.79 7.06 -8.87
C PRO A 291 22.42 6.89 -7.48
N GLN A 292 23.74 6.74 -7.41
CA GLN A 292 24.48 6.59 -6.15
C GLN A 292 24.32 7.78 -5.19
N LYS A 293 24.19 9.01 -5.72
CA LYS A 293 24.00 10.24 -4.92
C LYS A 293 22.55 10.71 -4.94
N ASP A 294 21.91 10.65 -6.12
CA ASP A 294 20.60 11.25 -6.32
C ASP A 294 19.47 10.45 -5.64
N MET A 295 19.61 9.10 -5.56
CA MET A 295 18.60 8.24 -4.94
C MET A 295 18.44 8.50 -3.43
N PRO A 296 19.51 8.51 -2.61
CA PRO A 296 19.40 8.86 -1.20
C PRO A 296 18.77 10.23 -0.95
N ILE A 297 19.18 11.24 -1.74
CA ILE A 297 18.62 12.60 -1.64
C ILE A 297 17.13 12.60 -1.99
N GLY A 298 16.75 11.90 -3.07
CA GLY A 298 15.36 11.80 -3.50
C GLY A 298 14.47 11.15 -2.45
N ILE A 299 14.89 10.02 -1.89
CA ILE A 299 14.15 9.25 -0.89
C ILE A 299 14.02 10.05 0.41
N LEU A 300 15.15 10.48 1.00
CA LEU A 300 15.15 11.14 2.30
C LEU A 300 14.61 12.56 2.23
N GLY A 301 14.88 13.29 1.13
CA GLY A 301 14.38 14.64 0.90
C GLY A 301 12.86 14.67 0.75
N SER A 302 12.28 13.76 -0.05
CA SER A 302 10.83 13.67 -0.19
C SER A 302 10.13 13.31 1.13
N LEU A 303 10.70 12.37 1.88
CA LEU A 303 10.18 11.97 3.18
C LEU A 303 10.21 13.11 4.20
N GLY A 304 11.35 13.82 4.31
CA GLY A 304 11.51 14.93 5.24
C GLY A 304 10.54 16.09 4.95
N ILE A 305 10.45 16.51 3.69
CA ILE A 305 9.54 17.59 3.27
C ILE A 305 8.08 17.19 3.54
N SER A 306 7.68 15.97 3.17
CA SER A 306 6.32 15.50 3.39
C SER A 306 5.96 15.41 4.87
N THR A 307 6.89 14.95 5.73
CA THR A 307 6.69 14.88 7.18
C THR A 307 6.40 16.25 7.78
N ILE A 308 7.20 17.28 7.40
CA ILE A 308 7.00 18.65 7.87
C ILE A 308 5.62 19.16 7.45
N LEU A 309 5.24 18.96 6.18
CA LEU A 309 3.95 19.40 5.68
C LEU A 309 2.77 18.69 6.37
N TYR A 310 2.91 17.40 6.70
CA TYR A 310 1.88 16.64 7.42
C TYR A 310 1.68 17.15 8.84
N ILE A 311 2.77 17.41 9.55
CA ILE A 311 2.72 17.97 10.90
C ILE A 311 2.03 19.33 10.88
N LEU A 312 2.45 20.23 9.99
CA LEU A 312 1.87 21.57 9.86
C LEU A 312 0.38 21.51 9.50
N MET A 313 0.04 20.65 8.53
CA MET A 313 -1.34 20.45 8.11
C MET A 313 -2.23 19.92 9.24
N ALA A 314 -1.75 18.92 9.99
CA ALA A 314 -2.47 18.33 11.11
C ALA A 314 -2.72 19.35 12.23
N ILE A 315 -1.71 20.17 12.57
CA ILE A 315 -1.83 21.25 13.56
C ILE A 315 -2.89 22.25 13.14
N VAL A 316 -2.79 22.76 11.91
CA VAL A 316 -3.69 23.81 11.40
C VAL A 316 -5.10 23.27 11.24
N LEU A 317 -5.30 22.10 10.62
CA LEU A 317 -6.62 21.53 10.38
C LEU A 317 -7.38 21.26 11.69
N THR A 318 -6.73 20.64 12.69
CA THR A 318 -7.35 20.38 14.00
C THR A 318 -7.51 21.64 14.83
N GLY A 319 -6.77 22.71 14.53
CA GLY A 319 -6.92 24.02 15.14
C GLY A 319 -8.07 24.85 14.57
N ILE A 320 -8.35 24.74 13.27
CA ILE A 320 -9.42 25.48 12.61
C ILE A 320 -10.79 24.92 13.02
N ILE A 321 -10.94 23.60 13.02
CA ILE A 321 -12.20 22.90 13.29
C ILE A 321 -12.00 21.81 14.32
N ALA A 322 -12.97 21.63 15.21
CA ALA A 322 -12.93 20.56 16.20
C ALA A 322 -12.90 19.17 15.52
N TYR A 323 -12.00 18.31 15.98
CA TYR A 323 -11.69 17.03 15.36
C TYR A 323 -12.90 16.10 15.09
N PRO A 324 -13.99 16.07 15.90
CA PRO A 324 -15.14 15.21 15.60
C PRO A 324 -15.84 15.52 14.26
N HIS A 325 -15.73 16.77 13.80
CA HIS A 325 -16.32 17.21 12.52
C HIS A 325 -15.44 16.87 11.29
N LEU A 326 -14.26 16.28 11.51
CA LEU A 326 -13.32 15.89 10.44
C LEU A 326 -13.60 14.49 9.87
N LEU A 327 -14.60 13.76 10.36
CA LEU A 327 -14.99 12.45 9.85
C LEU A 327 -15.84 12.58 8.56
N VAL A 328 -15.24 13.15 7.55
CA VAL A 328 -15.86 13.44 6.25
C VAL A 328 -14.95 13.01 5.10
N PRO A 329 -15.46 12.86 3.87
CA PRO A 329 -14.63 12.48 2.72
C PRO A 329 -13.62 13.55 2.29
N ASP A 330 -13.87 14.84 2.60
CA ASP A 330 -13.07 15.99 2.20
C ASP A 330 -12.75 16.94 3.39
N PRO A 331 -12.06 16.47 4.44
CA PRO A 331 -11.89 17.22 5.70
C PRO A 331 -11.20 18.56 5.53
N VAL A 332 -10.27 18.71 4.56
CA VAL A 332 -9.58 19.98 4.30
C VAL A 332 -10.55 21.02 3.72
N ALA A 333 -11.46 20.60 2.84
CA ALA A 333 -12.49 21.50 2.29
C ALA A 333 -13.46 21.98 3.39
N VAL A 334 -13.83 21.09 4.31
CA VAL A 334 -14.63 21.44 5.50
C VAL A 334 -13.89 22.40 6.42
N GLY A 335 -12.57 22.20 6.59
CA GLY A 335 -11.69 23.15 7.28
C GLY A 335 -11.78 24.55 6.69
N VAL A 336 -11.69 24.69 5.36
CA VAL A 336 -11.85 25.99 4.67
C VAL A 336 -13.21 26.61 4.89
N ASN A 337 -14.29 25.79 4.82
CA ASN A 337 -15.64 26.27 5.05
C ASN A 337 -15.80 26.90 6.45
N SER A 338 -15.09 26.36 7.45
CA SER A 338 -15.12 26.89 8.83
C SER A 338 -14.34 28.17 9.04
N MET A 339 -13.53 28.62 8.05
CA MET A 339 -12.81 29.90 8.08
C MET A 339 -13.75 31.11 7.77
N GLY A 340 -14.99 30.85 7.33
CA GLY A 340 -15.99 31.86 7.03
C GLY A 340 -15.99 32.32 5.57
N ASP A 341 -17.00 33.14 5.23
CA ASP A 341 -17.34 33.52 3.84
C ASP A 341 -16.22 34.23 3.10
N LYS A 342 -15.35 34.96 3.82
CA LYS A 342 -14.20 35.65 3.21
C LYS A 342 -13.21 34.70 2.55
N MET A 343 -13.21 33.42 2.95
CA MET A 343 -12.31 32.37 2.42
C MET A 343 -13.00 31.49 1.37
N PHE A 344 -14.21 31.84 0.93
CA PHE A 344 -14.97 31.05 -0.05
C PHE A 344 -14.21 30.80 -1.37
N TRP A 345 -13.40 31.77 -1.79
CA TRP A 345 -12.54 31.65 -2.98
C TRP A 345 -11.47 30.55 -2.88
N LEU A 346 -11.01 30.21 -1.66
CA LEU A 346 -9.98 29.20 -1.45
C LEU A 346 -10.52 27.77 -1.61
N ARG A 347 -11.82 27.58 -1.38
CA ARG A 347 -12.50 26.28 -1.42
C ARG A 347 -12.35 25.56 -2.77
N PRO A 348 -12.70 26.13 -3.94
CA PRO A 348 -12.53 25.47 -5.22
C PRO A 348 -11.05 25.20 -5.53
N ILE A 349 -10.15 26.08 -5.16
CA ILE A 349 -8.71 25.90 -5.38
C ILE A 349 -8.20 24.67 -4.64
N ILE A 350 -8.58 24.50 -3.37
CA ILE A 350 -8.20 23.32 -2.57
C ILE A 350 -8.80 22.03 -3.15
N LYS A 351 -10.07 22.05 -3.56
CA LYS A 351 -10.69 20.87 -4.16
C LYS A 351 -10.03 20.46 -5.47
N ILE A 352 -9.76 21.41 -6.35
CA ILE A 352 -9.04 21.16 -7.62
C ILE A 352 -7.63 20.64 -7.36
N ALA A 353 -6.90 21.25 -6.43
CA ALA A 353 -5.55 20.81 -6.08
C ALA A 353 -5.53 19.43 -5.42
N ALA A 354 -6.52 19.11 -4.58
CA ALA A 354 -6.69 17.79 -4.00
C ALA A 354 -6.98 16.75 -5.09
N LEU A 355 -7.92 17.03 -6.01
CA LEU A 355 -8.23 16.16 -7.14
C LEU A 355 -7.00 15.91 -8.03
N ALA A 356 -6.26 16.96 -8.38
CA ALA A 356 -5.03 16.85 -9.15
C ALA A 356 -3.95 16.04 -8.39
N GLY A 357 -3.76 16.35 -7.11
CA GLY A 357 -2.81 15.66 -6.24
C GLY A 357 -3.11 14.18 -6.07
N LEU A 358 -4.37 13.84 -5.79
CA LEU A 358 -4.83 12.47 -5.67
C LEU A 358 -4.71 11.71 -7.00
N SER A 359 -5.05 12.34 -8.14
CA SER A 359 -4.87 11.74 -9.47
C SER A 359 -3.41 11.40 -9.75
N SER A 360 -2.45 12.26 -9.35
CA SER A 360 -1.02 11.98 -9.53
C SER A 360 -0.56 10.76 -8.74
N VAL A 361 -1.05 10.57 -7.52
CA VAL A 361 -0.73 9.38 -6.71
C VAL A 361 -1.31 8.12 -7.32
N VAL A 362 -2.61 8.13 -7.71
CA VAL A 362 -3.24 6.99 -8.40
C VAL A 362 -2.43 6.60 -9.64
N LEU A 363 -1.99 7.58 -10.44
CA LEU A 363 -1.17 7.36 -11.63
C LEU A 363 0.15 6.66 -11.28
N VAL A 364 0.88 7.16 -10.26
CA VAL A 364 2.18 6.60 -9.83
C VAL A 364 2.01 5.16 -9.32
N MET A 365 0.97 4.89 -8.54
CA MET A 365 0.70 3.56 -8.01
C MET A 365 0.31 2.57 -9.12
N LEU A 366 -0.59 2.97 -10.03
CA LEU A 366 -0.96 2.17 -11.20
C LEU A 366 0.20 1.97 -12.20
N LEU A 367 1.19 2.86 -12.22
CA LEU A 367 2.40 2.72 -13.01
C LEU A 367 3.39 1.72 -12.38
N GLY A 368 3.51 1.73 -11.05
CA GLY A 368 4.46 0.90 -10.31
C GLY A 368 4.11 -0.59 -10.35
N GLN A 369 2.86 -0.94 -10.09
CA GLN A 369 2.42 -2.34 -9.98
C GLN A 369 2.74 -3.20 -11.23
N PRO A 370 2.44 -2.77 -12.46
CA PRO A 370 2.78 -3.53 -13.66
C PRO A 370 4.28 -3.77 -13.85
N ARG A 371 5.14 -2.86 -13.36
CA ARG A 371 6.61 -3.01 -13.41
C ARG A 371 7.09 -4.12 -12.48
N ILE A 372 6.49 -4.24 -11.29
CA ILE A 372 6.78 -5.32 -10.34
C ILE A 372 6.35 -6.66 -10.96
N PHE A 373 5.13 -6.75 -11.50
CA PHE A 373 4.65 -7.95 -12.18
C PHE A 373 5.56 -8.36 -13.35
N TYR A 374 6.01 -7.38 -14.13
CA TYR A 374 6.94 -7.61 -15.22
C TYR A 374 8.27 -8.22 -14.74
N THR A 375 8.85 -7.66 -13.67
CA THR A 375 10.11 -8.16 -13.09
C THR A 375 9.94 -9.56 -12.52
N MET A 376 8.90 -9.79 -11.71
CA MET A 376 8.59 -11.12 -11.16
C MET A 376 8.34 -12.17 -12.26
N ALA A 377 7.68 -11.78 -13.35
CA ALA A 377 7.43 -12.68 -14.47
C ALA A 377 8.70 -12.99 -15.28
N LYS A 378 9.64 -12.03 -15.41
CA LYS A 378 10.97 -12.29 -15.97
C LYS A 378 11.77 -13.29 -15.15
N ASP A 379 11.69 -13.18 -13.83
CA ASP A 379 12.32 -14.10 -12.90
C ASP A 379 11.60 -15.48 -12.84
N GLY A 380 10.50 -15.64 -13.58
CA GLY A 380 9.71 -16.88 -13.65
C GLY A 380 8.79 -17.10 -12.45
N LEU A 381 8.69 -16.14 -11.54
CA LEU A 381 7.84 -16.23 -10.35
C LEU A 381 6.36 -15.98 -10.66
N LEU A 382 6.05 -15.25 -11.72
CA LEU A 382 4.71 -15.05 -12.26
C LEU A 382 4.60 -15.58 -13.71
N PRO A 383 3.38 -15.83 -14.22
CA PRO A 383 3.16 -16.24 -15.59
C PRO A 383 3.77 -15.27 -16.61
N LYS A 384 4.41 -15.80 -17.67
CA LYS A 384 5.07 -15.02 -18.72
C LYS A 384 4.16 -14.00 -19.41
N VAL A 385 2.84 -14.12 -19.29
CA VAL A 385 1.89 -13.16 -19.84
C VAL A 385 2.08 -11.76 -19.23
N PHE A 386 2.48 -11.68 -17.95
CA PHE A 386 2.74 -10.42 -17.26
C PHE A 386 4.00 -9.69 -17.73
N SER A 387 4.92 -10.39 -18.39
CA SER A 387 6.12 -9.77 -18.99
C SER A 387 5.92 -9.33 -20.45
N ARG A 388 4.70 -9.42 -21.00
CA ARG A 388 4.41 -8.98 -22.37
C ARG A 388 4.32 -7.47 -22.45
N VAL A 389 5.13 -6.90 -23.37
CA VAL A 389 5.17 -5.46 -23.66
C VAL A 389 4.45 -5.18 -24.98
N HIS A 390 3.66 -4.11 -25.03
CA HIS A 390 2.96 -3.72 -26.24
C HIS A 390 3.92 -3.23 -27.33
N LYS A 391 3.80 -3.74 -28.56
CA LYS A 391 4.75 -3.46 -29.65
C LYS A 391 4.88 -1.96 -29.98
N LYS A 392 3.75 -1.23 -30.01
CA LYS A 392 3.71 0.21 -30.36
C LYS A 392 3.99 1.09 -29.14
N PHE A 393 3.32 0.83 -28.03
CA PHE A 393 3.36 1.71 -26.84
C PHE A 393 4.51 1.40 -25.88
N ARG A 394 5.15 0.23 -26.01
CA ARG A 394 6.25 -0.25 -25.17
C ARG A 394 5.91 -0.28 -23.67
N THR A 395 4.63 -0.51 -23.34
CA THR A 395 4.10 -0.60 -21.98
C THR A 395 3.70 -2.04 -21.66
N PRO A 396 3.74 -2.49 -20.41
CA PRO A 396 3.26 -3.82 -19.98
C PRO A 396 1.73 -3.84 -19.91
N TYR A 397 1.07 -3.72 -21.07
CA TYR A 397 -0.37 -3.45 -21.21
C TYR A 397 -1.27 -4.48 -20.53
N ILE A 398 -0.91 -5.77 -20.54
CA ILE A 398 -1.71 -6.83 -19.90
C ILE A 398 -1.68 -6.65 -18.38
N SER A 399 -0.49 -6.44 -17.82
CA SER A 399 -0.34 -6.19 -16.39
C SER A 399 -1.06 -4.92 -15.96
N SER A 400 -0.97 -3.83 -16.76
CA SER A 400 -1.67 -2.58 -16.49
C SER A 400 -3.20 -2.75 -16.54
N MET A 401 -3.71 -3.47 -17.55
CA MET A 401 -5.15 -3.73 -17.69
C MET A 401 -5.68 -4.57 -16.52
N LEU A 402 -4.96 -5.63 -16.13
CA LEU A 402 -5.39 -6.46 -15.01
C LEU A 402 -5.33 -5.69 -13.68
N THR A 403 -4.25 -4.95 -13.43
CA THR A 403 -4.11 -4.08 -12.25
C THR A 403 -5.26 -3.09 -12.19
N GLY A 404 -5.54 -2.38 -13.29
CA GLY A 404 -6.64 -1.43 -13.38
C GLY A 404 -8.00 -2.05 -13.12
N LEU A 405 -8.28 -3.21 -13.73
CA LEU A 405 -9.55 -3.91 -13.54
C LEU A 405 -9.78 -4.31 -12.08
N VAL A 406 -8.77 -4.91 -11.44
CA VAL A 406 -8.87 -5.29 -10.02
C VAL A 406 -9.01 -4.05 -9.14
N ALA A 407 -8.23 -2.99 -9.39
CA ALA A 407 -8.32 -1.74 -8.64
C ALA A 407 -9.72 -1.08 -8.77
N ILE A 408 -10.33 -1.11 -9.97
CA ILE A 408 -11.70 -0.61 -10.20
C ILE A 408 -12.69 -1.34 -9.30
N ILE A 409 -12.61 -2.68 -9.25
CA ILE A 409 -13.51 -3.49 -8.42
C ILE A 409 -13.31 -3.16 -6.94
N LEU A 410 -12.07 -3.13 -6.47
CA LEU A 410 -11.75 -2.83 -5.08
C LEU A 410 -12.25 -1.43 -4.66
N ALA A 411 -11.96 -0.39 -5.46
CA ALA A 411 -12.36 0.97 -5.17
C ALA A 411 -13.89 1.18 -5.26
N GLY A 412 -14.57 0.40 -6.10
CA GLY A 412 -16.02 0.42 -6.21
C GLY A 412 -16.74 -0.17 -5.00
N ILE A 413 -16.15 -1.19 -4.37
CA ILE A 413 -16.83 -2.02 -3.37
C ILE A 413 -16.34 -1.72 -1.94
N LEU A 414 -15.04 -1.53 -1.75
CA LEU A 414 -14.44 -1.46 -0.40
C LEU A 414 -14.35 -0.01 0.11
N PRO A 415 -14.59 0.21 1.42
CA PRO A 415 -14.40 1.52 2.04
C PRO A 415 -12.91 1.85 2.20
N ILE A 416 -12.62 3.16 2.24
CA ILE A 416 -11.24 3.69 2.33
C ILE A 416 -10.49 3.18 3.57
N SER A 417 -11.19 2.95 4.68
CA SER A 417 -10.59 2.45 5.94
C SER A 417 -9.99 1.05 5.76
N ILE A 418 -10.75 0.12 5.17
CA ILE A 418 -10.28 -1.26 4.92
C ILE A 418 -9.11 -1.24 3.95
N LEU A 419 -9.23 -0.48 2.85
CA LEU A 419 -8.18 -0.38 1.84
C LEU A 419 -6.90 0.21 2.43
N GLY A 420 -7.00 1.32 3.18
CA GLY A 420 -5.86 2.00 3.79
C GLY A 420 -5.15 1.16 4.87
N GLU A 421 -5.90 0.42 5.70
CA GLU A 421 -5.33 -0.48 6.70
C GLU A 421 -4.55 -1.64 6.05
N LEU A 422 -5.06 -2.21 4.95
CA LEU A 422 -4.38 -3.27 4.21
C LEU A 422 -3.08 -2.78 3.58
N VAL A 423 -3.09 -1.58 3.01
CA VAL A 423 -1.87 -0.96 2.46
C VAL A 423 -0.86 -0.73 3.58
N SER A 424 -1.29 -0.14 4.71
CA SER A 424 -0.39 0.14 5.84
C SER A 424 0.26 -1.12 6.39
N ILE A 425 -0.50 -2.19 6.64
CA ILE A 425 0.07 -3.41 7.24
C ILE A 425 1.01 -4.12 6.27
N GLY A 426 0.70 -4.14 4.97
CA GLY A 426 1.58 -4.70 3.94
C GLY A 426 2.89 -3.93 3.83
N THR A 427 2.82 -2.61 3.65
CA THR A 427 4.03 -1.79 3.53
C THR A 427 4.90 -1.83 4.78
N LEU A 428 4.29 -1.82 5.99
CA LEU A 428 5.03 -1.99 7.25
C LEU A 428 5.77 -3.33 7.30
N LEU A 429 5.16 -4.41 6.80
CA LEU A 429 5.82 -5.72 6.68
C LEU A 429 7.00 -5.66 5.71
N ALA A 430 6.82 -5.08 4.52
CA ALA A 430 7.89 -4.90 3.54
C ALA A 430 9.06 -4.08 4.12
N PHE A 431 8.79 -2.97 4.81
CA PHE A 431 9.80 -2.12 5.43
C PHE A 431 10.55 -2.84 6.56
N THR A 432 9.84 -3.65 7.36
CA THR A 432 10.46 -4.51 8.37
C THR A 432 11.48 -5.45 7.73
N ILE A 433 11.11 -6.12 6.63
CA ILE A 433 12.01 -7.03 5.92
C ILE A 433 13.19 -6.28 5.30
N VAL A 434 12.99 -5.10 4.72
CA VAL A 434 14.07 -4.28 4.15
C VAL A 434 15.05 -3.84 5.25
N CYS A 435 14.58 -3.40 6.41
CA CYS A 435 15.45 -3.05 7.54
C CYS A 435 16.30 -4.25 7.98
N ILE A 436 15.69 -5.42 8.12
CA ILE A 436 16.41 -6.66 8.48
C ILE A 436 17.43 -7.03 7.39
N SER A 437 17.05 -6.85 6.12
CA SER A 437 17.90 -7.20 4.96
C SER A 437 19.25 -6.48 4.95
N ILE A 438 19.30 -5.21 5.38
CA ILE A 438 20.54 -4.42 5.47
C ILE A 438 21.53 -5.06 6.44
N ILE A 439 21.07 -5.56 7.59
CA ILE A 439 21.92 -6.22 8.59
C ILE A 439 22.57 -7.47 7.98
N PHE A 440 21.74 -8.30 7.32
CA PHE A 440 22.23 -9.51 6.65
C PHE A 440 23.17 -9.20 5.49
N LEU A 441 22.87 -8.20 4.67
CA LEU A 441 23.71 -7.81 3.56
C LEU A 441 25.10 -7.35 4.01
N ARG A 442 25.16 -6.52 5.05
CA ARG A 442 26.45 -6.04 5.58
C ARG A 442 27.30 -7.17 6.14
N LYS A 443 26.66 -8.17 6.77
CA LYS A 443 27.36 -9.35 7.31
C LYS A 443 27.83 -10.31 6.21
N LYS A 444 26.98 -10.57 5.19
CA LYS A 444 27.27 -11.57 4.14
C LYS A 444 28.12 -11.01 2.99
N ARG A 445 27.97 -9.73 2.68
CA ARG A 445 28.62 -9.10 1.53
C ARG A 445 29.25 -7.76 1.92
N PRO A 446 30.29 -7.78 2.80
CA PRO A 446 31.03 -6.57 3.18
C PRO A 446 31.82 -5.96 2.01
N ASP A 447 32.13 -6.76 0.99
CA ASP A 447 32.90 -6.44 -0.22
C ASP A 447 32.22 -5.43 -1.15
N ILE A 448 30.88 -5.30 -1.11
CA ILE A 448 30.14 -4.45 -2.05
C ILE A 448 30.33 -2.96 -1.70
N PRO A 449 30.71 -2.10 -2.66
CA PRO A 449 30.82 -0.66 -2.46
C PRO A 449 29.48 -0.05 -2.04
N ARG A 450 29.50 0.81 -1.02
CA ARG A 450 28.32 1.50 -0.49
C ARG A 450 28.49 3.00 -0.61
N PRO A 451 27.98 3.61 -1.68
CA PRO A 451 28.06 5.06 -1.87
C PRO A 451 27.33 5.84 -0.76
N PHE A 452 26.19 5.32 -0.35
CA PHE A 452 25.46 5.77 0.85
C PHE A 452 25.47 4.64 1.90
N ARG A 453 25.70 5.00 3.16
CA ARG A 453 25.71 4.05 4.28
C ARG A 453 24.69 4.46 5.33
N THR A 454 23.75 3.59 5.64
CA THR A 454 22.87 3.74 6.80
C THR A 454 23.73 3.91 8.06
N PRO A 455 23.55 4.98 8.84
CA PRO A 455 24.32 5.21 10.06
C PRO A 455 24.00 4.16 11.12
N LEU A 456 24.90 3.98 12.09
CA LEU A 456 24.71 3.18 13.30
C LEU A 456 24.09 1.79 13.06
N VAL A 457 24.50 1.08 12.00
CA VAL A 457 24.05 -0.31 11.81
C VAL A 457 24.77 -1.22 12.82
N PRO A 458 24.08 -2.10 13.58
CA PRO A 458 22.71 -2.58 13.33
C PRO A 458 21.58 -1.78 14.03
N LEU A 459 21.86 -0.74 14.81
CA LEU A 459 20.88 -0.04 15.65
C LEU A 459 19.72 0.55 14.82
N ILE A 460 20.01 1.39 13.81
CA ILE A 460 18.98 2.04 13.00
C ILE A 460 18.06 1.03 12.30
N PRO A 461 18.56 -0.03 11.61
CA PRO A 461 17.71 -1.06 11.06
C PRO A 461 16.85 -1.81 12.09
N ILE A 462 17.39 -2.09 13.28
CA ILE A 462 16.64 -2.74 14.36
C ILE A 462 15.52 -1.83 14.84
N LEU A 463 15.81 -0.54 15.10
CA LEU A 463 14.79 0.43 15.47
C LEU A 463 13.73 0.56 14.38
N GLY A 464 14.13 0.66 13.11
CA GLY A 464 13.19 0.68 11.98
C GLY A 464 12.25 -0.52 11.97
N ALA A 465 12.78 -1.72 12.11
CA ALA A 465 11.99 -2.94 12.19
C ALA A 465 11.05 -2.93 13.42
N LEU A 466 11.53 -2.53 14.60
CA LEU A 466 10.73 -2.45 15.82
C LEU A 466 9.59 -1.42 15.71
N PHE A 467 9.85 -0.23 15.17
CA PHE A 467 8.81 0.78 14.95
C PHE A 467 7.77 0.30 13.95
N CYS A 468 8.19 -0.33 12.84
CA CYS A 468 7.24 -0.90 11.86
C CYS A 468 6.38 -2.01 12.50
N VAL A 469 6.99 -2.96 13.20
CA VAL A 469 6.25 -4.04 13.89
C VAL A 469 5.34 -3.47 14.98
N GLY A 470 5.78 -2.47 15.75
CA GLY A 470 4.98 -1.79 16.76
C GLY A 470 3.73 -1.13 16.16
N GLN A 471 3.87 -0.47 15.01
CA GLN A 471 2.72 0.10 14.30
C GLN A 471 1.81 -1.00 13.72
N MET A 472 2.35 -2.09 13.16
CA MET A 472 1.54 -3.24 12.75
C MET A 472 0.74 -3.80 13.93
N ALA A 473 1.36 -3.94 15.11
CA ALA A 473 0.70 -4.44 16.32
C ALA A 473 -0.42 -3.52 16.80
N SER A 474 -0.38 -2.23 16.46
CA SER A 474 -1.44 -1.27 16.79
C SER A 474 -2.69 -1.37 15.90
N LEU A 475 -2.60 -2.05 14.77
CA LEU A 475 -3.73 -2.24 13.85
C LEU A 475 -4.73 -3.28 14.37
N PRO A 476 -6.02 -3.20 13.95
CA PRO A 476 -7.05 -4.14 14.36
C PRO A 476 -6.72 -5.59 14.02
N VAL A 477 -7.24 -6.53 14.83
CA VAL A 477 -7.09 -7.97 14.58
C VAL A 477 -7.62 -8.37 13.20
N ASP A 478 -8.71 -7.76 12.75
CA ASP A 478 -9.29 -8.01 11.42
C ASP A 478 -8.30 -7.69 10.29
N THR A 479 -7.48 -6.65 10.46
CA THR A 479 -6.44 -6.28 9.49
C THR A 479 -5.34 -7.33 9.43
N TRP A 480 -4.94 -7.89 10.57
CA TRP A 480 -4.02 -9.03 10.65
C TRP A 480 -4.58 -10.28 9.98
N LEU A 481 -5.87 -10.59 10.21
CA LEU A 481 -6.53 -11.72 9.54
C LEU A 481 -6.55 -11.55 8.02
N ARG A 482 -6.84 -10.34 7.54
CA ARG A 482 -6.81 -10.04 6.09
C ARG A 482 -5.39 -10.21 5.52
N LEU A 483 -4.35 -9.74 6.22
CA LEU A 483 -2.96 -9.94 5.82
C LEU A 483 -2.62 -11.44 5.79
N LEU A 484 -3.00 -12.22 6.80
CA LEU A 484 -2.74 -13.65 6.83
C LEU A 484 -3.43 -14.39 5.68
N ILE A 485 -4.68 -14.02 5.35
CA ILE A 485 -5.39 -14.58 4.19
C ILE A 485 -4.65 -14.21 2.88
N TRP A 486 -4.23 -12.94 2.76
CA TRP A 486 -3.48 -12.48 1.60
C TRP A 486 -2.17 -13.25 1.43
N MET A 487 -1.39 -13.37 2.50
CA MET A 487 -0.13 -14.12 2.49
C MET A 487 -0.35 -15.61 2.20
N TYR A 488 -1.42 -16.19 2.72
CA TYR A 488 -1.81 -17.57 2.43
C TYR A 488 -2.05 -17.79 0.92
N ILE A 489 -2.78 -16.90 0.27
CA ILE A 489 -3.00 -16.95 -1.19
C ILE A 489 -1.65 -16.87 -1.92
N GLY A 490 -0.78 -15.95 -1.49
CA GLY A 490 0.58 -15.81 -2.05
C GLY A 490 1.41 -17.10 -1.90
N PHE A 491 1.38 -17.74 -0.75
CA PHE A 491 2.08 -19.01 -0.52
C PHE A 491 1.53 -20.13 -1.41
N LEU A 492 0.21 -20.22 -1.59
CA LEU A 492 -0.37 -21.19 -2.53
C LEU A 492 0.17 -20.98 -3.95
N ILE A 493 0.18 -19.75 -4.44
CA ILE A 493 0.71 -19.42 -5.77
C ILE A 493 2.21 -19.76 -5.85
N TYR A 494 2.98 -19.42 -4.82
CA TYR A 494 4.41 -19.71 -4.79
C TYR A 494 4.70 -21.20 -4.87
N PHE A 495 4.10 -22.00 -4.01
CA PHE A 495 4.38 -23.43 -3.97
C PHE A 495 3.79 -24.20 -5.16
N ILE A 496 2.66 -23.74 -5.71
CA ILE A 496 2.05 -24.40 -6.88
C ILE A 496 2.75 -24.04 -8.19
N TYR A 497 3.07 -22.75 -8.37
CA TYR A 497 3.57 -22.21 -9.63
C TYR A 497 5.03 -21.74 -9.56
N SER A 498 5.33 -20.75 -8.71
CA SER A 498 6.55 -19.95 -8.76
C SER A 498 7.80 -20.77 -8.50
N ILE A 499 7.79 -21.62 -7.48
CA ILE A 499 8.92 -22.46 -7.09
C ILE A 499 9.42 -23.38 -8.23
N ARG A 500 8.53 -23.72 -9.18
CA ARG A 500 8.81 -24.62 -10.31
C ARG A 500 9.29 -23.89 -11.55
N LYS A 501 8.85 -22.65 -11.72
CA LYS A 501 9.12 -21.83 -12.91
C LYS A 501 10.21 -20.81 -12.70
N SER A 502 10.69 -20.66 -11.46
CA SER A 502 11.79 -19.76 -11.11
C SER A 502 13.02 -20.02 -11.99
N VAL A 503 13.48 -18.96 -12.65
CA VAL A 503 14.65 -19.03 -13.55
C VAL A 503 15.90 -19.44 -12.76
N ILE A 504 16.13 -18.83 -11.60
CA ILE A 504 17.30 -19.17 -10.76
C ILE A 504 17.16 -20.56 -10.16
N GLY A 505 15.95 -20.93 -9.72
CA GLY A 505 15.68 -22.27 -9.22
C GLY A 505 16.02 -23.35 -10.24
N LEU A 506 15.63 -23.16 -11.50
CA LEU A 506 15.96 -24.09 -12.60
C LEU A 506 17.46 -24.14 -12.89
N ARG A 507 18.15 -22.98 -12.93
CA ARG A 507 19.61 -22.91 -13.13
C ARG A 507 20.42 -23.61 -12.02
N THR A 508 19.91 -23.56 -10.79
CA THR A 508 20.57 -24.23 -9.63
C THR A 508 20.17 -25.70 -9.45
N GLY A 509 19.50 -26.29 -10.46
CA GLY A 509 19.09 -27.69 -10.44
C GLY A 509 17.96 -28.00 -9.47
N ARG A 510 17.05 -27.03 -9.24
CA ARG A 510 15.81 -27.24 -8.52
C ARG A 510 14.82 -27.96 -9.43
N ASP A 511 14.74 -29.26 -9.30
CA ASP A 511 13.81 -30.08 -10.07
C ASP A 511 12.73 -30.64 -9.14
N LEU A 512 11.49 -30.23 -9.37
CA LEU A 512 10.31 -30.67 -8.62
C LEU A 512 9.57 -31.73 -9.42
N TYR A 513 9.58 -32.95 -8.93
CA TYR A 513 8.89 -34.08 -9.54
C TYR A 513 8.11 -34.89 -8.50
N ARG A 514 7.11 -35.65 -8.96
CA ARG A 514 6.44 -36.60 -8.12
C ARG A 514 7.38 -37.78 -7.83
N SER A 515 7.63 -38.07 -6.54
CA SER A 515 8.45 -39.21 -6.13
C SER A 515 7.58 -40.44 -5.95
N LYS A 516 8.03 -41.59 -6.44
CA LYS A 516 7.40 -42.88 -6.17
C LYS A 516 7.75 -43.39 -4.76
N GLU A 517 8.96 -43.10 -4.28
CA GLU A 517 9.39 -43.47 -2.93
C GLU A 517 8.68 -42.64 -1.88
N GLY A 518 8.07 -43.31 -0.91
CA GLY A 518 7.29 -42.65 0.14
C GLY A 518 6.02 -41.97 -0.37
N ALA A 519 5.54 -42.36 -1.54
CA ALA A 519 4.36 -41.77 -2.15
C ALA A 519 3.07 -42.21 -1.44
N ILE A 520 2.35 -41.21 -0.92
CA ILE A 520 0.94 -41.32 -0.57
C ILE A 520 0.25 -40.22 -1.37
N LEU A 521 -0.92 -40.50 -1.95
CA LEU A 521 -1.65 -39.54 -2.79
C LEU A 521 -0.76 -38.96 -3.91
N ALA A 522 -0.34 -39.86 -4.83
CA ALA A 522 0.38 -39.51 -6.07
C ALA A 522 1.77 -38.84 -5.91
N GLY A 523 2.38 -38.87 -4.73
CA GLY A 523 3.79 -38.49 -4.55
C GLY A 523 4.12 -36.99 -4.57
N VAL A 524 3.13 -36.11 -4.55
CA VAL A 524 3.34 -34.65 -4.56
C VAL A 524 4.14 -34.21 -3.32
N TYR A 525 3.70 -34.61 -2.13
CA TYR A 525 4.38 -34.24 -0.88
C TYR A 525 5.76 -34.91 -0.74
N ALA A 526 5.94 -36.09 -1.32
CA ALA A 526 7.26 -36.74 -1.36
C ALA A 526 8.22 -35.97 -2.28
N GLY A 527 7.75 -35.37 -3.36
CA GLY A 527 8.54 -34.47 -4.19
C GLY A 527 9.01 -33.22 -3.43
N TYR A 528 8.13 -32.58 -2.68
CA TYR A 528 8.50 -31.46 -1.81
C TYR A 528 9.46 -31.87 -0.70
N SER A 529 9.31 -33.06 -0.11
CA SER A 529 10.22 -33.53 0.94
C SER A 529 11.67 -33.65 0.45
N LYS A 530 11.85 -34.14 -0.77
CA LYS A 530 13.17 -34.18 -1.41
C LYS A 530 13.73 -32.80 -1.71
N LEU A 531 12.88 -31.83 -2.06
CA LEU A 531 13.30 -30.44 -2.26
C LEU A 531 13.77 -29.79 -0.96
N PHE A 532 13.04 -29.98 0.13
CA PHE A 532 13.32 -29.37 1.44
C PHE A 532 14.32 -30.16 2.28
N ASN A 533 14.70 -31.37 1.84
CA ASN A 533 15.52 -32.31 2.58
C ASN A 533 14.94 -32.63 3.98
N VAL A 534 13.63 -32.85 4.04
CA VAL A 534 12.87 -33.24 5.23
C VAL A 534 12.08 -34.49 4.95
N THR A 535 11.62 -35.18 5.99
CA THR A 535 10.81 -36.38 5.80
C THR A 535 9.47 -36.07 5.13
N PRO A 536 8.93 -36.94 4.25
CA PRO A 536 7.61 -36.74 3.61
C PRO A 536 6.49 -36.53 4.62
N MET A 537 6.62 -37.11 5.82
CA MET A 537 5.65 -36.94 6.91
C MET A 537 5.56 -35.50 7.40
N ILE A 538 6.72 -34.81 7.56
CA ILE A 538 6.75 -33.39 7.97
C ILE A 538 6.06 -32.52 6.90
N VAL A 539 6.33 -32.77 5.62
CA VAL A 539 5.71 -32.00 4.53
C VAL A 539 4.18 -32.20 4.51
N ARG A 540 3.71 -33.42 4.79
CA ARG A 540 2.27 -33.73 4.90
C ARG A 540 1.65 -33.04 6.10
N LEU A 541 2.29 -33.09 7.26
CA LEU A 541 1.80 -32.38 8.46
C LEU A 541 1.73 -30.88 8.25
N LEU A 542 2.77 -30.29 7.64
CA LEU A 542 2.74 -28.88 7.26
C LEU A 542 1.64 -28.58 6.25
N ALA A 543 1.43 -29.45 5.27
CA ALA A 543 0.34 -29.28 4.29
C ALA A 543 -1.03 -29.36 4.95
N ILE A 544 -1.25 -30.28 5.88
CA ILE A 544 -2.51 -30.36 6.66
C ILE A 544 -2.70 -29.09 7.48
N LEU A 545 -1.64 -28.62 8.16
CA LEU A 545 -1.70 -27.37 8.92
C LEU A 545 -2.07 -26.19 8.01
N PHE A 546 -1.33 -26.01 6.91
CA PHE A 546 -1.51 -24.86 6.01
C PHE A 546 -2.77 -24.92 5.15
N LEU A 547 -3.13 -26.10 4.64
CA LEU A 547 -4.22 -26.21 3.68
C LEU A 547 -5.56 -26.52 4.32
N LEU A 548 -5.61 -27.05 5.53
CA LEU A 548 -6.82 -27.42 6.21
C LEU A 548 -7.03 -26.65 7.51
N ILE A 549 -6.09 -26.72 8.45
CA ILE A 549 -6.27 -26.19 9.80
C ILE A 549 -6.35 -24.67 9.79
N ILE A 550 -5.40 -23.99 9.13
CA ILE A 550 -5.38 -22.52 9.08
C ILE A 550 -6.63 -21.95 8.39
N PRO A 551 -7.04 -22.40 7.18
CA PRO A 551 -8.27 -21.92 6.56
C PRO A 551 -9.52 -22.20 7.41
N TYR A 552 -9.60 -23.40 8.00
CA TYR A 552 -10.72 -23.74 8.86
C TYR A 552 -10.80 -22.82 10.08
N SER A 553 -9.67 -22.54 10.74
CA SER A 553 -9.59 -21.64 11.89
C SER A 553 -9.95 -20.21 11.53
N LEU A 554 -9.45 -19.70 10.39
CA LEU A 554 -9.79 -18.36 9.87
C LEU A 554 -11.29 -18.25 9.57
N LEU A 555 -11.87 -19.26 8.92
CA LEU A 555 -13.31 -19.29 8.64
C LEU A 555 -14.14 -19.47 9.91
N TRP A 556 -13.59 -20.11 10.94
CA TRP A 556 -14.26 -20.22 12.25
C TRP A 556 -14.39 -18.86 12.93
N VAL A 557 -13.39 -18.01 12.81
CA VAL A 557 -13.42 -16.64 13.33
C VAL A 557 -14.37 -15.76 12.52
N LEU A 558 -14.31 -15.85 11.19
CA LEU A 558 -15.08 -14.99 10.29
C LEU A 558 -16.58 -15.35 10.24
N TYR A 559 -16.90 -16.66 10.29
CA TYR A 559 -18.26 -17.17 10.12
C TYR A 559 -18.62 -18.24 11.17
N PRO A 560 -18.73 -17.91 12.44
CA PRO A 560 -18.90 -18.90 13.53
C PRO A 560 -20.16 -19.76 13.40
N LYS A 561 -21.20 -19.28 12.71
CA LYS A 561 -22.48 -19.98 12.56
C LYS A 561 -22.57 -20.93 11.34
N LEU A 562 -21.61 -20.87 10.40
CA LEU A 562 -21.70 -21.59 9.11
C LEU A 562 -20.73 -22.79 9.03
N VAL A 563 -20.96 -23.82 9.85
CA VAL A 563 -20.08 -25.00 9.96
C VAL A 563 -19.88 -25.72 8.61
N ILE A 564 -20.96 -25.99 7.87
CA ILE A 564 -20.93 -26.73 6.60
C ILE A 564 -20.13 -25.94 5.54
N LEU A 565 -20.38 -24.63 5.43
CA LEU A 565 -19.65 -23.77 4.49
C LEU A 565 -18.15 -23.75 4.81
N ARG A 566 -17.77 -23.71 6.10
CA ARG A 566 -16.37 -23.77 6.54
C ARG A 566 -15.68 -25.05 6.11
N LEU A 567 -16.32 -26.18 6.33
CA LEU A 567 -15.79 -27.48 5.92
C LEU A 567 -15.66 -27.60 4.40
N ALA A 568 -16.67 -27.17 3.66
CA ALA A 568 -16.64 -27.20 2.20
C ALA A 568 -15.53 -26.30 1.61
N VAL A 569 -15.39 -25.07 2.10
CA VAL A 569 -14.35 -24.13 1.65
C VAL A 569 -12.97 -24.63 2.05
N SER A 570 -12.77 -25.11 3.29
CA SER A 570 -11.47 -25.67 3.72
C SER A 570 -11.08 -26.90 2.92
N ALA A 571 -12.02 -27.79 2.63
CA ALA A 571 -11.80 -28.96 1.78
C ALA A 571 -11.43 -28.53 0.34
N GLY A 572 -12.14 -27.54 -0.22
CA GLY A 572 -11.82 -26.98 -1.54
C GLY A 572 -10.42 -26.37 -1.58
N LEU A 573 -10.05 -25.57 -0.58
CA LEU A 573 -8.73 -24.97 -0.45
C LEU A 573 -7.61 -26.02 -0.25
N THR A 574 -7.93 -27.23 0.18
CA THR A 574 -6.98 -28.34 0.30
C THR A 574 -6.88 -29.16 -0.97
N ILE A 575 -8.03 -29.57 -1.53
CA ILE A 575 -8.12 -30.50 -2.65
C ILE A 575 -7.72 -29.83 -3.96
N ILE A 576 -8.21 -28.63 -4.24
CA ILE A 576 -7.95 -27.94 -5.51
C ILE A 576 -6.45 -27.66 -5.71
N PRO A 577 -5.71 -27.04 -4.78
CA PRO A 577 -4.27 -26.85 -4.92
C PRO A 577 -3.50 -28.17 -5.05
N TYR A 578 -3.94 -29.21 -4.34
CA TYR A 578 -3.32 -30.52 -4.45
C TYR A 578 -3.51 -31.13 -5.85
N LEU A 579 -4.72 -31.09 -6.41
CA LEU A 579 -5.01 -31.58 -7.76
C LEU A 579 -4.25 -30.78 -8.84
N ILE A 580 -4.17 -29.47 -8.69
CA ILE A 580 -3.38 -28.61 -9.59
C ILE A 580 -1.89 -29.01 -9.51
N ALA A 581 -1.33 -29.14 -8.32
CA ALA A 581 0.05 -29.57 -8.15
C ALA A 581 0.28 -30.98 -8.72
N TRP A 582 -0.67 -31.89 -8.52
CA TRP A 582 -0.63 -33.24 -9.08
C TRP A 582 -0.67 -33.26 -10.62
N SER A 583 -1.53 -32.48 -11.25
CA SER A 583 -1.63 -32.39 -12.71
C SER A 583 -0.41 -31.73 -13.35
N VAL A 584 0.22 -30.83 -12.65
CA VAL A 584 1.34 -30.02 -13.14
C VAL A 584 2.71 -30.67 -12.86
N PHE A 585 2.87 -31.48 -11.80
CA PHE A 585 4.13 -32.16 -11.50
C PHE A 585 4.38 -33.36 -12.42
N ARG A 586 5.55 -33.38 -13.06
CA ARG A 586 5.99 -34.52 -13.86
C ARG A 586 6.36 -35.72 -12.97
N THR A 587 6.01 -36.94 -13.40
CA THR A 587 6.61 -38.14 -12.81
C THR A 587 8.03 -38.29 -13.32
N LYS A 588 8.97 -38.58 -12.43
CA LYS A 588 10.31 -39.00 -12.87
C LYS A 588 10.15 -40.38 -13.51
N SER A 589 10.30 -40.48 -14.84
CA SER A 589 10.49 -41.76 -15.51
C SER A 589 11.76 -42.39 -14.93
N GLY A 590 11.67 -43.56 -14.39
CA GLY A 590 12.76 -44.36 -13.84
C GLY A 590 13.81 -44.70 -14.85
#